data_95697d7e15c750d371131928f9f9eabf
#
_entry.id   95697d7e15c750d371131928f9f9eabf
#
_cell.length_a   1.000
_cell.length_b   1.000
_cell.length_c   1.000
_cell.angle_alpha   90.00
_cell.angle_beta   90.00
_cell.angle_gamma   90.00
#
_symmetry.space_group_name_H-M   'P 1'
#
loop_
_entity.id
_entity.type
_entity.pdbx_description
1 polymer ?
#
loop_
_entity_poly.entity_id
_entity_poly.type
_entity_poly.pdbx_seq_one_letter_code
_entity_poly.pdbx_strand_id
1 'polypeptide(L)'
;AGKMGYPVLIKAVAGGGGKGMRLVEEAGSFDEALASARSEAATAFGNSDVLVEKFVTKPRHIEVQVFGDGTQAVHLFERDCSLQRRHQKVIEEAPAPDMTQEMRDAMGQAAVLAAEAIGYKGAGTVEFIVDGSDGLKADGFFFMEMNTRLQVEHPVTEAITGVDLVEWQ
;
A
#
# COMPACT_ATOMS: atom_id res chain seq x y z
N ALA A 1 -5.56 12.53 -14.69
CA ALA A 1 -5.05 11.43 -15.53
C ALA A 1 -3.94 11.91 -16.49
N GLY A 2 -4.16 12.90 -17.37
CA GLY A 2 -3.19 13.31 -18.40
C GLY A 2 -1.78 13.67 -17.89
N LYS A 3 -1.65 14.33 -16.74
CA LYS A 3 -0.35 14.63 -16.11
C LYS A 3 0.32 13.42 -15.47
N MET A 4 -0.47 12.44 -15.06
CA MET A 4 -0.03 11.23 -14.36
C MET A 4 0.46 10.16 -15.35
N GLY A 5 0.00 10.23 -16.59
CA GLY A 5 0.20 9.21 -17.62
C GLY A 5 -0.69 7.98 -17.41
N TYR A 6 -0.98 7.29 -18.50
CA TYR A 6 -1.77 6.05 -18.48
C TYR A 6 -0.84 4.82 -18.33
N PRO A 7 -1.36 3.68 -17.89
CA PRO A 7 -2.71 3.46 -17.39
C PRO A 7 -2.99 4.11 -16.03
N VAL A 8 -4.28 4.39 -15.76
CA VAL A 8 -4.75 4.92 -14.47
C VAL A 8 -5.92 4.08 -13.94
N LEU A 9 -6.11 4.13 -12.63
CA LEU A 9 -7.21 3.49 -11.94
C LEU A 9 -8.16 4.55 -11.37
N ILE A 10 -9.44 4.46 -11.73
CA ILE A 10 -10.49 5.26 -11.11
C ILE A 10 -11.09 4.44 -9.98
N LYS A 11 -11.19 5.01 -8.77
CA LYS A 11 -11.69 4.34 -7.56
C LYS A 11 -12.76 5.17 -6.88
N ALA A 12 -13.83 4.54 -6.39
CA ALA A 12 -14.81 5.21 -5.53
C ALA A 12 -14.15 5.57 -4.19
N VAL A 13 -14.34 6.82 -3.72
CA VAL A 13 -13.80 7.29 -2.44
C VAL A 13 -14.39 6.51 -1.26
N ALA A 14 -15.68 6.21 -1.32
CA ALA A 14 -16.37 5.42 -0.29
C ALA A 14 -16.30 3.90 -0.55
N GLY A 15 -15.56 3.46 -1.59
CA GLY A 15 -15.49 2.07 -2.01
C GLY A 15 -14.46 1.25 -1.25
N GLY A 16 -14.63 -0.07 -1.29
CA GLY A 16 -13.69 -1.04 -0.76
C GLY A 16 -13.85 -2.40 -1.46
N GLY A 17 -12.85 -3.28 -1.33
CA GLY A 17 -12.91 -4.63 -1.89
C GLY A 17 -12.99 -4.69 -3.43
N GLY A 18 -12.48 -3.68 -4.13
CA GLY A 18 -12.44 -3.64 -5.60
C GLY A 18 -13.73 -3.20 -6.29
N LYS A 19 -14.80 -2.87 -5.54
CA LYS A 19 -16.04 -2.33 -6.12
C LYS A 19 -15.87 -0.85 -6.48
N GLY A 20 -16.45 -0.44 -7.62
CA GLY A 20 -16.35 0.93 -8.10
C GLY A 20 -14.96 1.29 -8.64
N MET A 21 -14.18 0.29 -9.06
CA MET A 21 -12.86 0.48 -9.68
C MET A 21 -12.93 0.29 -11.20
N ARG A 22 -12.24 1.15 -11.94
CA ARG A 22 -12.11 1.06 -13.41
C ARG A 22 -10.66 1.32 -13.82
N LEU A 23 -10.06 0.33 -14.48
CA LEU A 23 -8.79 0.50 -15.16
C LEU A 23 -9.02 1.24 -16.47
N VAL A 24 -8.20 2.25 -16.73
CA VAL A 24 -8.23 3.05 -17.96
C VAL A 24 -6.84 3.03 -18.58
N GLU A 25 -6.72 2.38 -19.71
CA GLU A 25 -5.43 2.16 -20.37
C GLU A 25 -5.02 3.35 -21.26
N GLU A 26 -5.99 4.12 -21.76
CA GLU A 26 -5.75 5.24 -22.66
C GLU A 26 -6.74 6.40 -22.46
N ALA A 27 -6.36 7.59 -22.91
CA ALA A 27 -7.15 8.81 -22.71
C ALA A 27 -8.54 8.75 -23.34
N GLY A 28 -8.68 8.06 -24.46
CA GLY A 28 -9.96 7.99 -25.21
C GLY A 28 -11.10 7.31 -24.47
N SER A 29 -10.78 6.41 -23.52
CA SER A 29 -11.77 5.67 -22.73
C SER A 29 -12.03 6.29 -21.35
N PHE A 30 -11.35 7.39 -21.00
CA PHE A 30 -11.37 7.94 -19.64
C PHE A 30 -12.76 8.45 -19.22
N ASP A 31 -13.43 9.24 -20.10
CA ASP A 31 -14.70 9.89 -19.74
C ASP A 31 -15.82 8.86 -19.53
N GLU A 32 -15.87 7.82 -20.36
CA GLU A 32 -16.83 6.73 -20.22
C GLU A 32 -16.58 5.94 -18.94
N ALA A 33 -15.35 5.58 -18.68
CA ALA A 33 -14.95 4.87 -17.46
C ALA A 33 -15.24 5.69 -16.20
N LEU A 34 -15.01 7.01 -16.25
CA LEU A 34 -15.32 7.94 -15.15
C LEU A 34 -16.82 7.99 -14.87
N ALA A 35 -17.64 8.15 -15.91
CA ALA A 35 -19.10 8.17 -15.76
C ALA A 35 -19.63 6.86 -15.18
N SER A 36 -19.12 5.72 -15.66
CA SER A 36 -19.46 4.39 -15.14
C SER A 36 -19.07 4.21 -13.68
N ALA A 37 -17.83 4.58 -13.30
CA ALA A 37 -17.35 4.47 -11.93
C ALA A 37 -18.19 5.33 -10.96
N ARG A 38 -18.52 6.56 -11.34
CA ARG A 38 -19.36 7.46 -10.53
C ARG A 38 -20.79 6.93 -10.36
N SER A 39 -21.37 6.39 -11.40
CA SER A 39 -22.72 5.80 -11.35
C SER A 39 -22.76 4.59 -10.42
N GLU A 40 -21.77 3.71 -10.52
CA GLU A 40 -21.66 2.55 -9.63
C GLU A 40 -21.40 2.97 -8.18
N ALA A 41 -20.52 3.95 -7.95
CA ALA A 41 -20.22 4.46 -6.63
C ALA A 41 -21.48 5.08 -5.97
N ALA A 42 -22.24 5.87 -6.71
CA ALA A 42 -23.50 6.44 -6.22
C ALA A 42 -24.49 5.36 -5.83
N THR A 43 -24.63 4.32 -6.66
CA THR A 43 -25.57 3.22 -6.40
C THR A 43 -25.17 2.34 -5.24
N ALA A 44 -23.86 2.00 -5.16
CA ALA A 44 -23.36 1.05 -4.17
C ALA A 44 -23.10 1.68 -2.80
N PHE A 45 -22.70 2.97 -2.78
CA PHE A 45 -22.19 3.63 -1.56
C PHE A 45 -22.92 4.94 -1.22
N GLY A 46 -23.86 5.39 -2.06
CA GLY A 46 -24.55 6.67 -1.87
C GLY A 46 -23.67 7.91 -2.09
N ASN A 47 -22.45 7.74 -2.59
CA ASN A 47 -21.50 8.79 -2.89
C ASN A 47 -20.85 8.55 -4.25
N SER A 48 -20.92 9.55 -5.14
CA SER A 48 -20.38 9.48 -6.50
C SER A 48 -18.92 9.98 -6.61
N ASP A 49 -18.29 10.35 -5.51
CA ASP A 49 -16.93 10.85 -5.51
C ASP A 49 -15.95 9.73 -5.86
N VAL A 50 -15.03 10.05 -6.76
CA VAL A 50 -13.98 9.14 -7.20
C VAL A 50 -12.64 9.84 -7.15
N LEU A 51 -11.59 9.04 -6.98
CA LEU A 51 -10.21 9.47 -7.13
C LEU A 51 -9.54 8.72 -8.29
N VAL A 52 -8.46 9.27 -8.81
CA VAL A 52 -7.70 8.71 -9.92
C VAL A 52 -6.28 8.47 -9.44
N GLU A 53 -5.81 7.24 -9.58
CA GLU A 53 -4.47 6.81 -9.18
C GLU A 53 -3.69 6.31 -10.38
N LYS A 54 -2.36 6.39 -10.31
CA LYS A 54 -1.49 5.70 -11.26
C LYS A 54 -1.69 4.19 -11.11
N PHE A 55 -1.89 3.49 -12.22
CA PHE A 55 -1.91 2.03 -12.21
C PHE A 55 -0.51 1.49 -12.45
N VAL A 56 -0.03 0.67 -11.52
CA VAL A 56 1.27 -0.01 -11.62
C VAL A 56 1.07 -1.36 -12.29
N THR A 57 1.70 -1.56 -13.44
CA THR A 57 1.48 -2.76 -14.28
C THR A 57 2.22 -4.00 -13.79
N LYS A 58 3.34 -3.82 -13.10
CA LYS A 58 4.11 -4.89 -12.45
C LYS A 58 4.29 -4.59 -10.98
N PRO A 59 3.19 -4.68 -10.20
CA PRO A 59 3.23 -4.29 -8.80
C PRO A 59 3.95 -5.34 -7.96
N ARG A 60 4.71 -4.85 -6.97
CA ARG A 60 5.03 -5.61 -5.77
C ARG A 60 4.29 -4.99 -4.58
N HIS A 61 3.78 -5.82 -3.72
CA HIS A 61 3.13 -5.42 -2.48
C HIS A 61 4.17 -5.54 -1.36
N ILE A 62 4.70 -4.40 -0.94
CA ILE A 62 5.69 -4.34 0.14
C ILE A 62 5.11 -3.54 1.29
N GLU A 63 5.26 -4.06 2.48
CA GLU A 63 4.77 -3.45 3.69
C GLU A 63 5.88 -3.23 4.70
N VAL A 64 5.80 -2.17 5.49
CA VAL A 64 6.77 -1.83 6.52
C VAL A 64 6.13 -1.95 7.90
N GLN A 65 6.72 -2.80 8.75
CA GLN A 65 6.32 -2.91 10.14
C GLN A 65 6.73 -1.65 10.89
N VAL A 66 5.80 -1.01 11.57
CA VAL A 66 6.08 0.12 12.46
C VAL A 66 5.68 -0.21 13.89
N PHE A 67 6.33 0.48 14.83
CA PHE A 67 5.93 0.50 16.24
C PHE A 67 6.04 1.93 16.76
N GLY A 68 4.95 2.46 17.29
CA GLY A 68 4.87 3.81 17.80
C GLY A 68 4.57 3.88 19.29
N ASP A 69 4.99 4.97 19.94
CA ASP A 69 4.67 5.27 21.34
C ASP A 69 3.58 6.36 21.50
N GLY A 70 3.11 6.88 20.36
CA GLY A 70 2.16 7.98 20.28
C GLY A 70 2.80 9.34 19.99
N THR A 71 4.13 9.42 20.00
CA THR A 71 4.91 10.63 19.72
C THR A 71 5.96 10.36 18.65
N GLN A 72 6.66 9.26 18.78
CA GLN A 72 7.68 8.78 17.86
C GLN A 72 7.34 7.39 17.39
N ALA A 73 7.84 7.03 16.22
CA ALA A 73 7.73 5.68 15.67
C ALA A 73 9.08 5.18 15.16
N VAL A 74 9.23 3.87 15.15
CA VAL A 74 10.35 3.18 14.50
C VAL A 74 9.80 2.21 13.47
N HIS A 75 10.60 1.89 12.45
CA HIS A 75 10.27 0.79 11.57
C HIS A 75 11.15 -0.43 11.87
N LEU A 76 10.59 -1.60 11.65
CA LEU A 76 11.21 -2.91 11.88
C LEU A 76 11.33 -3.67 10.55
N PHE A 77 11.86 -2.98 9.56
CA PHE A 77 12.04 -3.47 8.20
C PHE A 77 10.74 -3.76 7.46
N GLU A 78 10.91 -4.23 6.24
CA GLU A 78 9.83 -4.53 5.31
C GLU A 78 9.57 -6.04 5.18
N ARG A 79 8.37 -6.37 4.71
CA ARG A 79 7.97 -7.69 4.20
C ARG A 79 7.48 -7.54 2.77
N ASP A 80 7.77 -8.49 1.92
CA ASP A 80 7.15 -8.63 0.61
C ASP A 80 5.96 -9.58 0.71
N CYS A 81 4.79 -9.09 0.32
CA CYS A 81 3.53 -9.81 0.33
C CYS A 81 2.94 -9.97 -1.07
N SER A 82 3.80 -9.99 -2.11
CA SER A 82 3.37 -10.04 -3.51
C SER A 82 2.79 -11.39 -3.92
N LEU A 83 3.14 -12.47 -3.22
CA LEU A 83 2.63 -13.81 -3.50
C LEU A 83 1.22 -13.97 -2.93
N GLN A 84 0.24 -13.62 -3.74
CA GLN A 84 -1.17 -13.53 -3.36
C GLN A 84 -2.04 -14.42 -4.23
N ARG A 85 -3.17 -14.85 -3.67
CA ARG A 85 -4.26 -15.50 -4.40
C ARG A 85 -5.54 -14.72 -4.22
N ARG A 86 -6.08 -14.14 -5.29
CA ARG A 86 -7.31 -13.31 -5.25
C ARG A 86 -7.24 -12.19 -4.21
N HIS A 87 -6.11 -11.47 -4.19
CA HIS A 87 -5.78 -10.40 -3.25
C HIS A 87 -5.62 -10.84 -1.78
N GLN A 88 -5.51 -12.13 -1.53
CA GLN A 88 -5.18 -12.67 -0.22
C GLN A 88 -3.68 -13.00 -0.17
N LYS A 89 -2.96 -12.49 0.81
CA LYS A 89 -1.57 -12.82 1.09
C LYS A 89 -1.46 -14.32 1.38
N VAL A 90 -0.51 -15.01 0.76
CA VAL A 90 -0.28 -16.45 0.91
C VAL A 90 1.12 -16.74 1.43
N ILE A 91 2.10 -15.99 0.95
CA ILE A 91 3.50 -16.08 1.38
C ILE A 91 4.01 -14.67 1.61
N GLU A 92 4.65 -14.47 2.74
CA GLU A 92 5.36 -13.24 3.10
C GLU A 92 6.85 -13.56 3.27
N GLU A 93 7.68 -12.67 2.74
CA GLU A 93 9.14 -12.77 2.80
C GLU A 93 9.76 -11.54 3.47
N ALA A 94 10.73 -11.74 4.34
CA ALA A 94 11.54 -10.66 4.89
C ALA A 94 13.01 -11.11 5.01
N PRO A 95 13.96 -10.26 4.60
CA PRO A 95 13.81 -8.99 3.86
C PRO A 95 13.19 -9.20 2.48
N ALA A 96 12.58 -8.14 1.91
CA ALA A 96 12.04 -8.19 0.56
C ALA A 96 13.14 -8.48 -0.47
N PRO A 97 12.95 -9.44 -1.40
CA PRO A 97 13.94 -9.74 -2.44
C PRO A 97 14.26 -8.50 -3.29
N ASP A 98 15.52 -8.37 -3.70
CA ASP A 98 16.05 -7.29 -4.55
C ASP A 98 15.87 -5.87 -3.98
N MET A 99 15.54 -5.73 -2.70
CA MET A 99 15.43 -4.45 -2.02
C MET A 99 16.81 -3.85 -1.78
N THR A 100 17.06 -2.67 -2.35
CA THR A 100 18.29 -1.91 -2.06
C THR A 100 18.21 -1.24 -0.69
N GLN A 101 19.36 -0.96 -0.08
CA GLN A 101 19.39 -0.23 1.21
C GLN A 101 18.76 1.17 1.08
N GLU A 102 19.02 1.86 -0.03
CA GLU A 102 18.45 3.19 -0.30
C GLU A 102 16.92 3.15 -0.33
N MET A 103 16.34 2.16 -1.01
CA MET A 103 14.88 2.00 -1.06
C MET A 103 14.31 1.61 0.31
N ARG A 104 14.98 0.72 1.03
CA ARG A 104 14.59 0.32 2.40
C ARG A 104 14.53 1.52 3.33
N ASP A 105 15.56 2.37 3.28
CA ASP A 105 15.62 3.58 4.09
C ASP A 105 14.51 4.57 3.71
N ALA A 106 14.27 4.77 2.42
CA ALA A 106 13.22 5.67 1.93
C ALA A 106 11.81 5.19 2.34
N MET A 107 11.52 3.90 2.15
CA MET A 107 10.23 3.31 2.54
C MET A 107 10.06 3.27 4.06
N GLY A 108 11.10 2.90 4.80
CA GLY A 108 11.11 2.90 6.26
C GLY A 108 10.81 4.29 6.82
N GLN A 109 11.49 5.32 6.29
CA GLN A 109 11.23 6.70 6.68
C GLN A 109 9.82 7.18 6.33
N ALA A 110 9.30 6.81 5.15
CA ALA A 110 7.93 7.14 4.77
C ALA A 110 6.90 6.50 5.71
N ALA A 111 7.13 5.25 6.11
CA ALA A 111 6.28 4.55 7.06
C ALA A 111 6.31 5.17 8.47
N VAL A 112 7.49 5.56 8.95
CA VAL A 112 7.66 6.27 10.23
C VAL A 112 6.89 7.59 10.19
N LEU A 113 7.08 8.41 9.16
CA LEU A 113 6.37 9.68 9.01
C LEU A 113 4.85 9.51 8.97
N ALA A 114 4.34 8.47 8.31
CA ALA A 114 2.92 8.17 8.28
C ALA A 114 2.38 7.83 9.68
N ALA A 115 3.10 7.02 10.46
CA ALA A 115 2.72 6.66 11.81
C ALA A 115 2.77 7.86 12.78
N GLU A 116 3.83 8.68 12.71
CA GLU A 116 3.98 9.88 13.54
C GLU A 116 2.93 10.94 13.23
N ALA A 117 2.56 11.12 11.95
CA ALA A 117 1.55 12.10 11.54
C ALA A 117 0.18 11.89 12.19
N ILE A 118 -0.13 10.66 12.58
CA ILE A 118 -1.38 10.31 13.28
C ILE A 118 -1.20 10.02 14.77
N GLY A 119 0.01 10.22 15.31
CA GLY A 119 0.33 9.91 16.70
C GLY A 119 0.10 8.44 17.04
N TYR A 120 0.50 7.54 16.13
CA TYR A 120 0.20 6.11 16.26
C TYR A 120 0.89 5.48 17.47
N LYS A 121 0.18 4.56 18.15
CA LYS A 121 0.69 3.82 19.29
C LYS A 121 0.48 2.33 19.12
N GLY A 122 1.52 1.54 19.38
CA GLY A 122 1.55 0.09 19.25
C GLY A 122 2.08 -0.39 17.90
N ALA A 123 1.90 -1.68 17.63
CA ALA A 123 2.31 -2.32 16.38
C ALA A 123 1.35 -1.99 15.25
N GLY A 124 1.86 -1.58 14.11
CA GLY A 124 1.11 -1.31 12.89
C GLY A 124 1.92 -1.59 11.66
N THR A 125 1.29 -1.54 10.50
CA THR A 125 1.96 -1.80 9.22
C THR A 125 1.52 -0.77 8.19
N VAL A 126 2.47 -0.19 7.48
CA VAL A 126 2.21 0.71 6.35
C VAL A 126 2.46 -0.07 5.06
N GLU A 127 1.44 -0.14 4.22
CA GLU A 127 1.46 -0.89 2.97
C GLU A 127 1.73 0.02 1.78
N PHE A 128 2.59 -0.46 0.89
CA PHE A 128 2.99 0.24 -0.33
C PHE A 128 2.83 -0.66 -1.55
N ILE A 129 2.45 -0.04 -2.67
CA ILE A 129 2.60 -0.65 -3.98
C ILE A 129 3.90 -0.14 -4.61
N VAL A 130 4.71 -1.06 -5.10
CA VAL A 130 6.02 -0.76 -5.67
C VAL A 130 6.03 -1.11 -7.14
N ASP A 131 6.54 -0.21 -7.98
CA ASP A 131 6.72 -0.49 -9.40
C ASP A 131 7.97 -1.36 -9.62
N GLY A 132 7.75 -2.62 -9.98
CA GLY A 132 8.79 -3.59 -10.31
C GLY A 132 9.11 -3.68 -11.81
N SER A 133 8.65 -2.73 -12.62
CA SER A 133 8.81 -2.79 -14.10
C SER A 133 10.26 -2.68 -14.55
N ASP A 134 11.09 -1.94 -13.82
CA ASP A 134 12.49 -1.64 -14.15
C ASP A 134 13.37 -1.68 -12.88
N GLY A 135 13.26 -2.76 -12.13
CA GLY A 135 13.89 -2.92 -10.82
C GLY A 135 13.22 -2.07 -9.73
N LEU A 136 13.64 -2.29 -8.49
CA LEU A 136 13.14 -1.51 -7.34
C LEU A 136 13.91 -0.19 -7.22
N LYS A 137 13.18 0.92 -7.19
CA LYS A 137 13.75 2.29 -7.13
C LYS A 137 13.23 3.03 -5.90
N ALA A 138 14.08 3.82 -5.28
CA ALA A 138 13.76 4.58 -4.07
C ALA A 138 12.61 5.60 -4.24
N ASP A 139 12.27 5.97 -5.47
CA ASP A 139 11.14 6.84 -5.84
C ASP A 139 9.97 6.09 -6.52
N GLY A 140 10.07 4.75 -6.61
CA GLY A 140 9.10 3.89 -7.32
C GLY A 140 8.06 3.23 -6.43
N PHE A 141 7.76 3.76 -5.24
CA PHE A 141 6.75 3.23 -4.34
C PHE A 141 5.64 4.24 -4.03
N PHE A 142 4.45 3.73 -3.78
CA PHE A 142 3.25 4.53 -3.54
C PHE A 142 2.51 3.99 -2.31
N PHE A 143 2.09 4.88 -1.43
CA PHE A 143 1.30 4.54 -0.26
C PHE A 143 -0.03 3.89 -0.67
N MET A 144 -0.41 2.81 -0.02
CA MET A 144 -1.71 2.17 -0.18
C MET A 144 -2.61 2.42 1.02
N GLU A 145 -2.21 1.90 2.17
CA GLU A 145 -2.98 2.02 3.40
C GLU A 145 -2.09 1.79 4.63
N MET A 146 -2.63 2.08 5.80
CA MET A 146 -2.03 1.70 7.08
C MET A 146 -2.99 0.79 7.83
N ASN A 147 -2.47 -0.36 8.23
CA ASN A 147 -3.16 -1.28 9.13
C ASN A 147 -2.79 -0.92 10.58
N THR A 148 -3.74 -0.30 11.28
CA THR A 148 -3.57 0.16 12.67
C THR A 148 -3.81 -0.96 13.67
N ARG A 149 -3.13 -2.07 13.47
CA ARG A 149 -3.20 -3.29 14.29
C ARG A 149 -1.99 -4.18 14.04
N LEU A 150 -1.71 -5.08 14.96
CA LEU A 150 -0.81 -6.19 14.69
C LEU A 150 -1.42 -7.09 13.59
N GLN A 151 -0.60 -7.53 12.67
CA GLN A 151 -1.01 -8.44 11.59
C GLN A 151 -0.59 -9.88 11.87
N VAL A 152 -1.24 -10.84 11.20
CA VAL A 152 -0.96 -12.27 11.39
C VAL A 152 0.46 -12.64 10.93
N GLU A 153 1.03 -11.88 10.00
CA GLU A 153 2.36 -12.04 9.42
C GLU A 153 3.51 -11.42 10.25
N HIS A 154 3.24 -10.84 11.42
CA HIS A 154 4.29 -10.26 12.29
C HIS A 154 5.44 -11.24 12.64
N PRO A 155 5.24 -12.57 12.74
CA PRO A 155 6.32 -13.48 13.07
C PRO A 155 7.48 -13.47 12.05
N VAL A 156 7.21 -13.09 10.79
CA VAL A 156 8.25 -12.94 9.77
C VAL A 156 9.21 -11.80 10.14
N THR A 157 8.70 -10.69 10.65
CA THR A 157 9.50 -9.58 11.19
C THR A 157 10.24 -9.98 12.46
N GLU A 158 9.58 -10.67 13.38
CA GLU A 158 10.20 -11.15 14.61
C GLU A 158 11.39 -12.09 14.34
N ALA A 159 11.27 -12.95 13.33
CA ALA A 159 12.33 -13.88 12.94
C ALA A 159 13.61 -13.18 12.47
N ILE A 160 13.51 -12.01 11.82
CA ILE A 160 14.68 -11.26 11.33
C ILE A 160 15.20 -10.22 12.33
N THR A 161 14.38 -9.79 13.28
CA THR A 161 14.73 -8.73 14.25
C THR A 161 15.08 -9.27 15.64
N GLY A 162 14.55 -10.45 15.99
CA GLY A 162 14.72 -11.03 17.32
C GLY A 162 13.87 -10.36 18.41
N VAL A 163 12.88 -9.54 18.04
CA VAL A 163 11.96 -8.90 19.00
C VAL A 163 10.63 -9.64 19.05
N ASP A 164 9.92 -9.53 20.16
CA ASP A 164 8.55 -10.03 20.34
C ASP A 164 7.59 -8.82 20.29
N LEU A 165 6.87 -8.69 19.18
CA LEU A 165 5.95 -7.57 18.96
C LEU A 165 4.68 -7.68 19.82
N VAL A 166 4.31 -8.89 20.22
CA VAL A 166 3.17 -9.12 21.13
C VAL A 166 3.53 -8.66 22.54
N GLU A 167 4.74 -8.98 22.99
CA GLU A 167 5.23 -8.50 24.30
C GLU A 167 5.36 -6.97 24.33
N TRP A 168 5.81 -6.36 23.23
CA TRP A 168 5.96 -4.89 23.14
C TRP A 168 4.62 -4.15 23.17
N GLN A 169 3.55 -4.75 22.67
CA GLN A 169 2.21 -4.14 22.61
C GLN A 169 1.46 -4.20 23.95
#